data_84accd0e7172f2d0c79fc6d1e156010e
#
_entry.id   84accd0e7172f2d0c79fc6d1e156010e
#
_cell.length_a   1.000
_cell.length_b   1.000
_cell.length_c   1.000
_cell.angle_alpha   90.00
_cell.angle_beta   90.00
_cell.angle_gamma   90.00
#
_symmetry.space_group_name_H-M   'P 1'
#
loop_
_entity.id
_entity.type
_entity.pdbx_description
1 polymer ?
#
loop_
_entity_poly.entity_id
_entity_poly.type
_entity_poly.pdbx_seq_one_letter_code
_entity_poly.pdbx_strand_id
1 'polypeptide(L)'
;MHSDVGIVRYLGLAPDPIRARYPEVVVHEGAKPHEVRVQAWVVGSGLGTDDAAMSLLRDALSTDLPALVDADGITLLAREPELVRERRAPTVLTPHDREFARIAGEPGDDRLAAARRAADDLGATVLLKGNATIVAEPGGRAYLNTTGSPWLATAGSGDVLSGVIGSFLAGGVDAALAAAAGAHLHGVAGQLAGADGPATAADVLAALRAAYQAVQ
;
A
#
# COMPACT_ATOMS: atom_id res chain seq x y z
N MET A 1 -18.47 7.89 5.12
CA MET A 1 -17.18 8.49 5.55
C MET A 1 -16.56 9.13 4.32
N HIS A 2 -16.42 10.44 4.29
CA HIS A 2 -15.66 11.09 3.23
C HIS A 2 -14.19 10.82 3.52
N SER A 3 -13.46 10.21 2.58
CA SER A 3 -12.02 10.20 2.63
C SER A 3 -11.56 11.62 2.30
N ASP A 4 -11.38 12.45 3.33
CA ASP A 4 -10.92 13.83 3.20
C ASP A 4 -9.42 13.88 2.89
N VAL A 5 -8.98 13.19 1.83
CA VAL A 5 -7.65 13.40 1.28
C VAL A 5 -7.71 14.70 0.48
N GLY A 6 -7.48 15.80 1.18
CA GLY A 6 -7.54 17.12 0.56
C GLY A 6 -6.34 17.42 -0.34
N ILE A 7 -5.14 16.85 -0.04
CA ILE A 7 -3.91 17.17 -0.76
C ILE A 7 -3.01 15.93 -0.83
N VAL A 8 -2.61 15.55 -2.04
CA VAL A 8 -1.55 14.58 -2.28
C VAL A 8 -0.22 15.31 -2.44
N ARG A 9 0.82 14.82 -1.77
CA ARG A 9 2.19 15.35 -1.85
C ARG A 9 3.12 14.27 -2.39
N TYR A 10 3.98 14.66 -3.29
CA TYR A 10 4.96 13.77 -3.92
C TYR A 10 6.38 14.17 -3.52
N LEU A 11 7.12 13.20 -3.01
CA LEU A 11 8.56 13.26 -2.77
C LEU A 11 9.21 12.09 -3.52
N GLY A 12 9.95 12.36 -4.56
CA GLY A 12 10.56 11.29 -5.36
C GLY A 12 11.41 11.82 -6.50
N LEU A 13 11.93 10.90 -7.31
CA LEU A 13 12.93 11.19 -8.34
C LEU A 13 12.34 11.63 -9.69
N ALA A 14 11.00 11.66 -9.84
CA ALA A 14 10.34 11.99 -11.10
C ALA A 14 9.35 13.17 -10.96
N PRO A 15 9.81 14.37 -10.57
CA PRO A 15 8.92 15.52 -10.33
C PRO A 15 8.18 15.98 -11.58
N ASP A 16 8.86 16.06 -12.72
CA ASP A 16 8.28 16.60 -13.96
C ASP A 16 7.16 15.73 -14.55
N PRO A 17 7.30 14.41 -14.68
CA PRO A 17 6.20 13.53 -15.09
C PRO A 17 4.97 13.65 -14.17
N ILE A 18 5.16 13.80 -12.84
CA ILE A 18 4.05 13.97 -11.90
C ILE A 18 3.35 15.29 -12.15
N ARG A 19 4.08 16.42 -12.25
CA ARG A 19 3.48 17.74 -12.54
C ARG A 19 2.72 17.76 -13.85
N ALA A 20 3.30 17.13 -14.90
CA ALA A 20 2.68 17.09 -16.21
C ALA A 20 1.38 16.27 -16.23
N ARG A 21 1.31 15.20 -15.46
CA ARG A 21 0.17 14.26 -15.48
C ARG A 21 -0.88 14.58 -14.40
N TYR A 22 -0.46 15.10 -13.25
CA TYR A 22 -1.28 15.32 -12.07
C TYR A 22 -1.01 16.71 -11.47
N PRO A 23 -1.51 17.79 -12.08
CA PRO A 23 -1.25 19.17 -11.64
C PRO A 23 -1.78 19.47 -10.24
N GLU A 24 -2.72 18.66 -9.74
CA GLU A 24 -3.27 18.76 -8.37
C GLU A 24 -2.32 18.20 -7.29
N VAL A 25 -1.27 17.47 -7.67
CA VAL A 25 -0.27 16.92 -6.73
C VAL A 25 0.77 17.97 -6.40
N VAL A 26 0.97 18.23 -5.11
CA VAL A 26 2.03 19.14 -4.65
C VAL A 26 3.38 18.40 -4.64
N VAL A 27 4.27 18.81 -5.51
CA VAL A 27 5.60 18.20 -5.66
C VAL A 27 6.61 18.94 -4.79
N HIS A 28 7.33 18.19 -3.95
CA HIS A 28 8.42 18.67 -3.10
C HIS A 28 9.75 18.10 -3.60
N GLU A 29 10.55 18.94 -4.27
CA GLU A 29 11.87 18.54 -4.75
C GLU A 29 12.92 18.69 -3.64
N GLY A 30 13.70 17.64 -3.41
CA GLY A 30 14.79 17.62 -2.44
C GLY A 30 14.39 17.74 -0.98
N ALA A 31 13.08 17.80 -0.68
CA ALA A 31 12.59 17.80 0.69
C ALA A 31 12.68 16.41 1.31
N LYS A 32 12.88 16.38 2.63
CA LYS A 32 12.82 15.14 3.40
C LYS A 32 11.42 14.91 3.96
N PRO A 33 11.01 13.66 4.22
CA PRO A 33 9.69 13.33 4.76
C PRO A 33 9.33 14.13 6.02
N HIS A 34 10.24 14.30 6.97
CA HIS A 34 9.99 15.04 8.21
C HIS A 34 9.78 16.56 8.02
N GLU A 35 10.12 17.11 6.84
CA GLU A 35 9.92 18.52 6.49
C GLU A 35 8.53 18.77 5.89
N VAL A 36 7.80 17.71 5.53
CA VAL A 36 6.53 17.80 4.81
C VAL A 36 5.37 17.40 5.70
N ARG A 37 4.42 18.29 5.84
CA ARG A 37 3.22 18.04 6.65
C ARG A 37 2.23 17.16 5.88
N VAL A 38 2.04 15.93 6.35
CA VAL A 38 1.09 14.93 5.84
C VAL A 38 0.39 14.22 7.00
N GLN A 39 -0.57 13.36 6.71
CA GLN A 39 -1.28 12.53 7.70
C GLN A 39 -0.89 11.05 7.59
N ALA A 40 -0.36 10.60 6.45
CA ALA A 40 0.16 9.26 6.24
C ALA A 40 1.19 9.26 5.12
N TRP A 41 2.04 8.24 5.10
CA TRP A 41 3.01 7.98 4.05
C TRP A 41 2.62 6.75 3.23
N VAL A 42 2.77 6.83 1.91
CA VAL A 42 2.82 5.67 1.01
C VAL A 42 4.19 5.68 0.38
N VAL A 43 4.98 4.64 0.61
CA VAL A 43 6.39 4.61 0.20
C VAL A 43 6.74 3.27 -0.47
N GLY A 44 7.47 3.35 -1.57
CA GLY A 44 8.06 2.18 -2.21
C GLY A 44 7.87 2.09 -3.71
N SER A 45 6.71 2.40 -4.27
CA SER A 45 6.47 2.32 -5.71
C SER A 45 7.43 3.21 -6.51
N GLY A 46 8.28 2.60 -7.33
CA GLY A 46 9.27 3.31 -8.13
C GLY A 46 10.35 4.05 -7.33
N LEU A 47 10.56 3.66 -6.07
CA LEU A 47 11.54 4.28 -5.18
C LEU A 47 12.97 3.94 -5.58
N GLY A 48 13.18 2.77 -6.19
CA GLY A 48 14.50 2.19 -6.38
C GLY A 48 14.98 1.44 -5.13
N THR A 49 16.19 0.87 -5.22
CA THR A 49 16.75 0.01 -4.15
C THR A 49 18.17 0.39 -3.76
N ASP A 50 18.61 1.58 -4.14
CA ASP A 50 19.91 2.15 -3.79
C ASP A 50 19.91 2.79 -2.39
N ASP A 51 21.05 3.37 -2.01
CA ASP A 51 21.23 3.97 -0.67
C ASP A 51 20.40 5.26 -0.52
N ALA A 52 20.14 5.98 -1.60
CA ALA A 52 19.29 7.17 -1.56
C ALA A 52 17.83 6.77 -1.30
N ALA A 53 17.35 5.73 -1.97
CA ALA A 53 16.03 5.13 -1.73
C ALA A 53 15.90 4.61 -0.29
N MET A 54 16.94 3.93 0.22
CA MET A 54 16.97 3.47 1.62
C MET A 54 16.90 4.65 2.60
N SER A 55 17.60 5.76 2.33
CA SER A 55 17.54 6.96 3.18
C SER A 55 16.12 7.54 3.22
N LEU A 56 15.44 7.63 2.07
CA LEU A 56 14.05 8.11 2.02
C LEU A 56 13.09 7.18 2.77
N LEU A 57 13.27 5.87 2.66
CA LEU A 57 12.47 4.91 3.43
C LEU A 57 12.67 5.08 4.94
N ARG A 58 13.93 5.18 5.40
CA ARG A 58 14.24 5.41 6.82
C ARG A 58 13.62 6.72 7.31
N ASP A 59 13.77 7.80 6.54
CA ASP A 59 13.22 9.12 6.90
C ASP A 59 11.68 9.07 6.99
N ALA A 60 10.99 8.39 6.06
CA ALA A 60 9.53 8.24 6.12
C ALA A 60 9.09 7.41 7.33
N LEU A 61 9.79 6.29 7.60
CA LEU A 61 9.48 5.40 8.71
C LEU A 61 9.91 5.93 10.07
N SER A 62 10.78 6.93 10.14
CA SER A 62 11.15 7.60 11.40
C SER A 62 10.08 8.54 11.94
N THR A 63 9.07 8.88 11.15
CA THR A 63 7.96 9.73 11.58
C THR A 63 6.93 8.95 12.41
N ASP A 64 6.23 9.62 13.32
CA ASP A 64 5.14 9.01 14.11
C ASP A 64 3.80 8.96 13.34
N LEU A 65 3.85 9.00 12.00
CA LEU A 65 2.68 8.97 11.14
C LEU A 65 2.39 7.55 10.63
N PRO A 66 1.14 7.18 10.36
CA PRO A 66 0.82 5.95 9.65
C PRO A 66 1.60 5.83 8.34
N ALA A 67 2.07 4.63 8.03
CA ALA A 67 2.82 4.37 6.80
C ALA A 67 2.35 3.10 6.10
N LEU A 68 2.31 3.16 4.76
CA LEU A 68 2.18 1.99 3.91
C LEU A 68 3.49 1.79 3.15
N VAL A 69 4.01 0.57 3.16
CA VAL A 69 5.22 0.17 2.41
C VAL A 69 4.86 -0.88 1.37
N ASP A 70 5.20 -0.62 0.11
CA ASP A 70 4.95 -1.50 -1.04
C ASP A 70 6.19 -1.63 -1.92
N ALA A 71 6.21 -2.58 -2.83
CA ALA A 71 7.16 -2.72 -3.95
C ALA A 71 8.65 -2.61 -3.52
N ASP A 72 9.39 -1.64 -4.09
CA ASP A 72 10.81 -1.43 -3.76
C ASP A 72 11.04 -1.16 -2.27
N GLY A 73 10.07 -0.52 -1.60
CA GLY A 73 10.10 -0.29 -0.16
C GLY A 73 10.15 -1.60 0.63
N ILE A 74 9.39 -2.62 0.22
CA ILE A 74 9.44 -3.95 0.82
C ILE A 74 10.79 -4.63 0.54
N THR A 75 11.32 -4.46 -0.66
CA THR A 75 12.65 -4.98 -1.02
C THR A 75 13.75 -4.36 -0.16
N LEU A 76 13.69 -3.06 0.09
CA LEU A 76 14.61 -2.36 1.00
C LEU A 76 14.40 -2.81 2.45
N LEU A 77 13.16 -2.94 2.89
CA LEU A 77 12.82 -3.37 4.25
C LEU A 77 13.35 -4.77 4.58
N ALA A 78 13.45 -5.66 3.60
CA ALA A 78 14.07 -6.97 3.78
C ALA A 78 15.56 -6.90 4.20
N ARG A 79 16.22 -5.78 3.93
CA ARG A 79 17.61 -5.52 4.37
C ARG A 79 17.68 -4.96 5.80
N GLU A 80 16.62 -4.29 6.25
CA GLU A 80 16.53 -3.64 7.56
C GLU A 80 15.13 -3.78 8.17
N PRO A 81 14.70 -5.00 8.54
CA PRO A 81 13.35 -5.23 9.04
C PRO A 81 13.07 -4.52 10.37
N GLU A 82 14.11 -4.15 11.12
CA GLU A 82 13.99 -3.41 12.37
C GLU A 82 13.34 -2.04 12.19
N LEU A 83 13.45 -1.45 10.98
CA LEU A 83 12.76 -0.20 10.66
C LEU A 83 11.25 -0.27 10.88
N VAL A 84 10.63 -1.46 10.80
CA VAL A 84 9.21 -1.65 11.08
C VAL A 84 8.98 -2.27 12.46
N ARG A 85 9.79 -3.23 12.88
CA ARG A 85 9.66 -3.89 14.18
C ARG A 85 9.73 -2.92 15.36
N GLU A 86 10.54 -1.89 15.26
CA GLU A 86 10.72 -0.88 16.30
C GLU A 86 9.70 0.26 16.23
N ARG A 87 8.88 0.30 15.17
CA ARG A 87 7.87 1.36 15.01
C ARG A 87 6.70 1.18 15.97
N ARG A 88 6.24 2.30 16.52
CA ARG A 88 4.97 2.38 17.27
C ARG A 88 3.82 2.89 16.42
N ALA A 89 4.12 3.66 15.37
CA ALA A 89 3.10 4.19 14.48
C ALA A 89 2.53 3.08 13.56
N PRO A 90 1.23 3.10 13.25
CA PRO A 90 0.59 2.11 12.41
C PRO A 90 1.31 1.92 11.07
N THR A 91 1.61 0.69 10.72
CA THR A 91 2.31 0.34 9.48
C THR A 91 1.57 -0.76 8.74
N VAL A 92 1.37 -0.57 7.44
CA VAL A 92 0.81 -1.56 6.51
C VAL A 92 1.87 -1.97 5.51
N LEU A 93 2.10 -3.26 5.36
CA LEU A 93 2.95 -3.85 4.32
C LEU A 93 2.05 -4.54 3.30
N THR A 94 2.29 -4.34 2.01
CA THR A 94 1.43 -4.88 0.95
C THR A 94 2.17 -5.83 -0.01
N PRO A 95 2.87 -6.87 0.49
CA PRO A 95 3.63 -7.77 -0.34
C PRO A 95 2.78 -8.66 -1.25
N HIS A 96 3.25 -8.91 -2.48
CA HIS A 96 2.93 -10.13 -3.21
C HIS A 96 3.84 -11.28 -2.75
N ASP A 97 3.62 -12.52 -3.22
CA ASP A 97 4.35 -13.70 -2.73
C ASP A 97 5.88 -13.55 -2.75
N ARG A 98 6.45 -13.01 -3.84
CA ARG A 98 7.90 -12.83 -3.94
C ARG A 98 8.46 -11.78 -2.99
N GLU A 99 7.70 -10.72 -2.72
CA GLU A 99 8.05 -9.70 -1.74
C GLU A 99 7.91 -10.26 -0.32
N PHE A 100 6.83 -11.00 -0.07
CA PHE A 100 6.59 -11.66 1.19
C PHE A 100 7.72 -12.62 1.55
N ALA A 101 8.17 -13.43 0.57
CA ALA A 101 9.28 -14.36 0.76
C ALA A 101 10.58 -13.68 1.21
N ARG A 102 10.81 -12.42 0.81
CA ARG A 102 12.00 -11.66 1.22
C ARG A 102 11.96 -11.19 2.67
N ILE A 103 10.78 -10.91 3.21
CA ILE A 103 10.63 -10.32 4.57
C ILE A 103 10.17 -11.34 5.62
N ALA A 104 9.53 -12.43 5.22
CA ALA A 104 8.90 -13.38 6.14
C ALA A 104 9.06 -14.86 5.73
N GLY A 105 9.79 -15.15 4.65
CA GLY A 105 9.88 -16.51 4.09
C GLY A 105 8.69 -16.86 3.20
N GLU A 106 8.77 -18.00 2.51
CA GLU A 106 7.71 -18.45 1.60
C GLU A 106 6.37 -18.60 2.32
N PRO A 107 5.25 -18.11 1.75
CA PRO A 107 3.94 -18.19 2.40
C PRO A 107 3.41 -19.63 2.53
N GLY A 108 3.85 -20.54 1.64
CA GLY A 108 3.41 -21.94 1.64
C GLY A 108 1.91 -22.10 1.35
N ASP A 109 1.36 -23.26 1.68
CA ASP A 109 -0.04 -23.60 1.44
C ASP A 109 -0.98 -22.90 2.43
N ASP A 110 -0.58 -22.72 3.68
CA ASP A 110 -1.34 -21.97 4.69
C ASP A 110 -0.93 -20.51 4.72
N ARG A 111 -1.39 -19.79 3.70
CA ARG A 111 -1.15 -18.35 3.52
C ARG A 111 -1.69 -17.50 4.69
N LEU A 112 -2.79 -17.94 5.31
CA LEU A 112 -3.38 -17.23 6.46
C LEU A 112 -2.47 -17.31 7.67
N ALA A 113 -2.00 -18.51 8.00
CA ALA A 113 -1.06 -18.66 9.10
C ALA A 113 0.28 -17.95 8.81
N ALA A 114 0.75 -17.95 7.57
CA ALA A 114 1.95 -17.22 7.17
C ALA A 114 1.78 -15.70 7.36
N ALA A 115 0.68 -15.12 6.88
CA ALA A 115 0.39 -13.70 7.03
C ALA A 115 0.28 -13.28 8.50
N ARG A 116 -0.36 -14.09 9.35
CA ARG A 116 -0.45 -13.85 10.80
C ARG A 116 0.91 -13.85 11.48
N ARG A 117 1.73 -14.88 11.21
CA ARG A 117 3.10 -14.94 11.77
C ARG A 117 3.92 -13.71 11.35
N ALA A 118 3.85 -13.34 10.07
CA ALA A 118 4.55 -12.16 9.58
C ALA A 118 4.08 -10.87 10.24
N ALA A 119 2.76 -10.72 10.45
CA ALA A 119 2.21 -9.55 11.16
C ALA A 119 2.71 -9.48 12.61
N ASP A 120 2.72 -10.60 13.32
CA ASP A 120 3.20 -10.68 14.70
C ASP A 120 4.72 -10.41 14.78
N ASP A 121 5.51 -11.03 13.89
CA ASP A 121 6.97 -10.91 13.87
C ASP A 121 7.45 -9.49 13.51
N LEU A 122 6.72 -8.83 12.62
CA LEU A 122 7.05 -7.47 12.13
C LEU A 122 6.38 -6.37 12.97
N GLY A 123 5.40 -6.70 13.80
CA GLY A 123 4.61 -5.70 14.54
C GLY A 123 3.80 -4.78 13.62
N ALA A 124 3.42 -5.24 12.44
CA ALA A 124 2.76 -4.45 11.39
C ALA A 124 1.59 -5.21 10.74
N THR A 125 0.63 -4.48 10.22
CA THR A 125 -0.42 -5.07 9.39
C THR A 125 0.19 -5.55 8.06
N VAL A 126 -0.04 -6.82 7.72
CA VAL A 126 0.42 -7.42 6.48
C VAL A 126 -0.77 -7.72 5.57
N LEU A 127 -0.80 -7.09 4.40
CA LEU A 127 -1.72 -7.40 3.31
C LEU A 127 -0.99 -8.28 2.29
N LEU A 128 -1.17 -9.59 2.38
CA LEU A 128 -0.59 -10.54 1.43
C LEU A 128 -1.45 -10.61 0.17
N LYS A 129 -0.96 -9.99 -0.91
CA LYS A 129 -1.62 -9.97 -2.23
C LYS A 129 -1.71 -11.39 -2.81
N GLY A 130 -2.81 -11.72 -3.47
CA GLY A 130 -3.02 -13.01 -4.13
C GLY A 130 -4.42 -13.15 -4.69
N ASN A 131 -4.78 -14.33 -5.17
CA ASN A 131 -6.12 -14.62 -5.68
C ASN A 131 -7.21 -14.33 -4.61
N ALA A 132 -6.94 -14.73 -3.37
CA ALA A 132 -7.60 -14.20 -2.18
C ALA A 132 -6.57 -13.35 -1.42
N THR A 133 -6.85 -12.06 -1.27
CA THR A 133 -5.99 -11.17 -0.51
C THR A 133 -6.26 -11.35 0.99
N ILE A 134 -5.20 -11.53 1.76
CA ILE A 134 -5.26 -11.73 3.21
C ILE A 134 -4.69 -10.50 3.89
N VAL A 135 -5.44 -9.92 4.83
CA VAL A 135 -4.96 -8.87 5.72
C VAL A 135 -4.88 -9.42 7.12
N ALA A 136 -3.70 -9.44 7.70
CA ALA A 136 -3.46 -9.86 9.09
C ALA A 136 -2.88 -8.72 9.90
N GLU A 137 -3.37 -8.53 11.12
CA GLU A 137 -2.82 -7.57 12.09
C GLU A 137 -2.08 -8.30 13.22
N PRO A 138 -1.13 -7.65 13.89
CA PRO A 138 -0.54 -8.17 15.11
C PRO A 138 -1.62 -8.52 16.15
N GLY A 139 -1.48 -9.66 16.83
CA GLY A 139 -2.50 -10.13 17.79
C GLY A 139 -3.58 -11.04 17.18
N GLY A 140 -3.46 -11.37 15.88
CA GLY A 140 -4.14 -12.51 15.27
C GLY A 140 -5.46 -12.27 14.56
N ARG A 141 -6.04 -11.06 14.53
CA ARG A 141 -7.20 -10.78 13.69
C ARG A 141 -6.78 -10.79 12.22
N ALA A 142 -7.63 -11.36 11.36
CA ALA A 142 -7.39 -11.35 9.92
C ALA A 142 -8.69 -11.17 9.14
N TYR A 143 -8.55 -10.55 7.95
CA TYR A 143 -9.63 -10.38 6.98
C TYR A 143 -9.24 -11.11 5.69
N LEU A 144 -10.20 -11.81 5.10
CA LEU A 144 -10.07 -12.42 3.77
C LEU A 144 -10.89 -11.62 2.79
N ASN A 145 -10.23 -11.09 1.78
CA ASN A 145 -10.89 -10.42 0.68
C ASN A 145 -10.98 -11.36 -0.52
N THR A 146 -12.22 -11.64 -0.93
CA THR A 146 -12.54 -12.50 -2.08
C THR A 146 -13.08 -11.71 -3.29
N THR A 147 -13.15 -10.37 -3.17
CA THR A 147 -13.45 -9.52 -4.33
C THR A 147 -12.21 -9.39 -5.21
N GLY A 148 -12.43 -9.15 -6.47
CA GLY A 148 -11.35 -8.96 -7.42
C GLY A 148 -11.63 -9.66 -8.75
N SER A 149 -10.70 -9.47 -9.67
CA SER A 149 -10.71 -10.02 -11.01
C SER A 149 -9.29 -10.46 -11.37
N PRO A 150 -9.10 -11.47 -12.21
CA PRO A 150 -7.78 -11.83 -12.75
C PRO A 150 -7.05 -10.67 -13.42
N TRP A 151 -7.77 -9.67 -13.91
CA TRP A 151 -7.23 -8.46 -14.53
C TRP A 151 -6.47 -7.57 -13.54
N LEU A 152 -6.67 -7.75 -12.24
CA LEU A 152 -5.84 -7.09 -11.22
C LEU A 152 -4.38 -7.56 -11.20
N ALA A 153 -4.05 -8.67 -11.86
CA ALA A 153 -2.66 -9.11 -12.06
C ALA A 153 -1.92 -8.29 -13.15
N THR A 154 -2.30 -7.04 -13.36
CA THR A 154 -1.66 -6.09 -14.28
C THR A 154 -0.69 -5.16 -13.55
N ALA A 155 0.36 -4.73 -14.24
CA ALA A 155 1.35 -3.79 -13.69
C ALA A 155 0.68 -2.46 -13.27
N GLY A 156 1.05 -1.95 -12.10
CA GLY A 156 0.50 -0.71 -11.54
C GLY A 156 -0.81 -0.86 -10.77
N SER A 157 -1.47 -2.02 -10.81
CA SER A 157 -2.68 -2.27 -10.01
C SER A 157 -2.39 -2.22 -8.50
N GLY A 158 -1.22 -2.71 -8.06
CA GLY A 158 -0.76 -2.58 -6.67
C GLY A 158 -0.59 -1.12 -6.24
N ASP A 159 -0.13 -0.24 -7.14
CA ASP A 159 0.02 1.18 -6.83
C ASP A 159 -1.34 1.86 -6.60
N VAL A 160 -2.36 1.46 -7.37
CA VAL A 160 -3.75 1.91 -7.14
C VAL A 160 -4.24 1.45 -5.77
N LEU A 161 -4.02 0.18 -5.42
CA LEU A 161 -4.37 -0.37 -4.09
C LEU A 161 -3.67 0.42 -2.98
N SER A 162 -2.37 0.65 -3.10
CA SER A 162 -1.56 1.38 -2.12
C SER A 162 -2.04 2.82 -1.96
N GLY A 163 -2.45 3.48 -3.03
CA GLY A 163 -3.06 4.81 -3.00
C GLY A 163 -4.40 4.83 -2.25
N VAL A 164 -5.26 3.85 -2.49
CA VAL A 164 -6.56 3.70 -1.79
C VAL A 164 -6.36 3.49 -0.29
N ILE A 165 -5.49 2.55 0.10
CA ILE A 165 -5.20 2.27 1.51
C ILE A 165 -4.57 3.51 2.17
N GLY A 166 -3.61 4.16 1.50
CA GLY A 166 -2.97 5.39 1.99
C GLY A 166 -3.97 6.50 2.26
N SER A 167 -5.02 6.61 1.44
CA SER A 167 -6.09 7.59 1.66
C SER A 167 -6.89 7.30 2.94
N PHE A 168 -7.20 6.04 3.21
CA PHE A 168 -7.88 5.64 4.46
C PHE A 168 -7.00 5.87 5.68
N LEU A 169 -5.71 5.54 5.60
CA LEU A 169 -4.75 5.82 6.68
C LEU A 169 -4.66 7.32 6.97
N ALA A 170 -4.58 8.16 5.94
CA ALA A 170 -4.56 9.61 6.09
C ALA A 170 -5.87 10.16 6.68
N GLY A 171 -6.99 9.49 6.46
CA GLY A 171 -8.29 9.76 7.08
C GLY A 171 -8.43 9.27 8.51
N GLY A 172 -7.37 8.65 9.10
CA GLY A 172 -7.37 8.16 10.49
C GLY A 172 -8.08 6.82 10.68
N VAL A 173 -8.27 6.06 9.60
CA VAL A 173 -8.82 4.69 9.69
C VAL A 173 -7.75 3.76 10.27
N ASP A 174 -8.15 2.85 11.15
CA ASP A 174 -7.27 1.80 11.69
C ASP A 174 -6.54 1.04 10.57
N ALA A 175 -5.28 0.67 10.78
CA ALA A 175 -4.41 0.12 9.73
C ALA A 175 -4.96 -1.17 9.10
N ALA A 176 -5.44 -2.09 9.90
CA ALA A 176 -5.98 -3.36 9.40
C ALA A 176 -7.31 -3.14 8.68
N LEU A 177 -8.16 -2.24 9.20
CA LEU A 177 -9.42 -1.88 8.54
C LEU A 177 -9.17 -1.10 7.25
N ALA A 178 -8.20 -0.17 7.21
CA ALA A 178 -7.80 0.55 6.02
C ALA A 178 -7.32 -0.39 4.91
N ALA A 179 -6.47 -1.37 5.29
CA ALA A 179 -5.98 -2.39 4.37
C ALA A 179 -7.12 -3.29 3.85
N ALA A 180 -8.01 -3.75 4.72
CA ALA A 180 -9.13 -4.62 4.35
C ALA A 180 -10.16 -3.90 3.48
N ALA A 181 -10.57 -2.70 3.86
CA ALA A 181 -11.49 -1.87 3.08
C ALA A 181 -10.88 -1.46 1.73
N GLY A 182 -9.59 -1.11 1.72
CA GLY A 182 -8.87 -0.80 0.49
C GLY A 182 -8.80 -1.99 -0.47
N ALA A 183 -8.49 -3.19 0.04
CA ALA A 183 -8.48 -4.42 -0.75
C ALA A 183 -9.87 -4.73 -1.33
N HIS A 184 -10.92 -4.57 -0.52
CA HIS A 184 -12.30 -4.80 -0.97
C HIS A 184 -12.68 -3.83 -2.08
N LEU A 185 -12.49 -2.54 -1.87
CA LEU A 185 -12.83 -1.50 -2.84
C LEU A 185 -12.05 -1.65 -4.15
N HIS A 186 -10.75 -1.92 -4.06
CA HIS A 186 -9.89 -2.20 -5.20
C HIS A 186 -10.35 -3.45 -5.95
N GLY A 187 -10.78 -4.49 -5.23
CA GLY A 187 -11.33 -5.70 -5.81
C GLY A 187 -12.62 -5.44 -6.59
N VAL A 188 -13.55 -4.66 -6.02
CA VAL A 188 -14.79 -4.25 -6.71
C VAL A 188 -14.46 -3.39 -7.93
N ALA A 189 -13.52 -2.45 -7.81
CA ALA A 189 -13.08 -1.66 -8.95
C ALA A 189 -12.48 -2.52 -10.08
N GLY A 190 -11.70 -3.55 -9.71
CA GLY A 190 -11.17 -4.53 -10.67
C GLY A 190 -12.25 -5.37 -11.36
N GLN A 191 -13.33 -5.71 -10.67
CA GLN A 191 -14.48 -6.40 -11.26
C GLN A 191 -15.21 -5.49 -12.25
N LEU A 192 -15.46 -4.23 -11.87
CA LEU A 192 -16.10 -3.25 -12.75
C LEU A 192 -15.25 -2.93 -13.97
N ALA A 193 -13.96 -2.70 -13.79
CA ALA A 193 -13.05 -2.41 -14.89
C ALA A 193 -12.92 -3.59 -15.88
N GLY A 194 -12.97 -4.81 -15.37
CA GLY A 194 -12.84 -6.04 -16.17
C GLY A 194 -14.15 -6.64 -16.67
N ALA A 195 -15.28 -5.95 -16.53
CA ALA A 195 -16.60 -6.49 -16.90
C ALA A 195 -16.72 -6.81 -18.40
N ASP A 196 -16.11 -5.97 -19.23
CA ASP A 196 -16.18 -6.07 -20.70
C ASP A 196 -14.88 -6.63 -21.32
N GLY A 197 -13.91 -7.07 -20.52
CA GLY A 197 -12.65 -7.64 -21.02
C GLY A 197 -11.41 -7.22 -20.22
N PRO A 198 -10.22 -7.36 -20.82
CA PRO A 198 -8.96 -7.01 -20.17
C PRO A 198 -8.91 -5.57 -19.68
N ALA A 199 -8.45 -5.37 -18.43
CA ALA A 199 -8.35 -4.07 -17.82
C ALA A 199 -6.89 -3.74 -17.45
N THR A 200 -6.53 -2.47 -17.58
CA THR A 200 -5.26 -1.90 -17.12
C THR A 200 -5.41 -1.29 -15.73
N ALA A 201 -4.30 -0.93 -15.08
CA ALA A 201 -4.33 -0.19 -13.82
C ALA A 201 -5.08 1.16 -13.93
N ALA A 202 -5.01 1.82 -15.09
CA ALA A 202 -5.74 3.06 -15.35
C ALA A 202 -7.26 2.84 -15.38
N ASP A 203 -7.73 1.71 -15.92
CA ASP A 203 -9.14 1.35 -15.92
C ASP A 203 -9.63 1.04 -14.50
N VAL A 204 -8.82 0.35 -13.70
CA VAL A 204 -9.11 0.11 -12.28
C VAL A 204 -9.21 1.43 -11.50
N LEU A 205 -8.27 2.35 -11.72
CA LEU A 205 -8.30 3.68 -11.12
C LEU A 205 -9.57 4.45 -11.50
N ALA A 206 -9.96 4.43 -12.78
CA ALA A 206 -11.17 5.09 -13.27
C ALA A 206 -12.46 4.47 -12.67
N ALA A 207 -12.46 3.17 -12.40
CA ALA A 207 -13.59 2.45 -11.84
C ALA A 207 -13.78 2.67 -10.32
N LEU A 208 -12.78 3.23 -9.60
CA LEU A 208 -12.86 3.41 -8.13
C LEU A 208 -14.10 4.20 -7.71
N ARG A 209 -14.46 5.25 -8.44
CA ARG A 209 -15.65 6.06 -8.11
C ARG A 209 -16.94 5.24 -8.15
N ALA A 210 -17.09 4.40 -9.17
CA ALA A 210 -18.25 3.50 -9.28
C ALA A 210 -18.21 2.40 -8.22
N ALA A 211 -17.01 1.88 -7.89
CA ALA A 211 -16.83 0.92 -6.81
C ALA A 211 -17.26 1.50 -5.45
N TYR A 212 -16.91 2.74 -5.16
CA TYR A 212 -17.39 3.44 -3.95
C TYR A 212 -18.90 3.51 -3.87
N GLN A 213 -19.58 3.79 -4.99
CA GLN A 213 -21.04 3.83 -5.04
C GLN A 213 -21.69 2.46 -4.85
N ALA A 214 -21.01 1.41 -5.31
CA ALA A 214 -21.52 0.03 -5.24
C ALA A 214 -21.43 -0.59 -3.84
N VAL A 215 -20.56 -0.05 -2.93
CA VAL A 215 -20.36 -0.57 -1.58
C VAL A 215 -21.06 0.26 -0.49
N GLN A 216 -21.80 1.29 -0.85
CA GLN A 216 -22.67 2.07 0.04
C GLN A 216 -24.01 1.41 0.22
#